data_a957e4522e437df71aea26758622102e
#
_entry.id   a957e4522e437df71aea26758622102e
#
_cell.length_a   1.000
_cell.length_b   1.000
_cell.length_c   1.000
_cell.angle_alpha   90.00
_cell.angle_beta   90.00
_cell.angle_gamma   90.00
#
_symmetry.space_group_name_H-M   'P 1'
#
loop_
_entity.id
_entity.type
_entity.pdbx_description
1 polymer ?
#
loop_
_entity_poly.entity_id
_entity_poly.type
_entity_poly.pdbx_seq_one_letter_code
_entity_poly.pdbx_strand_id
1 'polypeptide(L)'
;MISFIVTTYNLEDWLLRRCLSSIVAQGLARGEYEIIVVDDESAVSPLPVVDEFAAQADITLYVQKHARQGAARNLALRHAKGEWVQFVDGDDYLFAGTIAPLLRSARANDLDLLMFAFREVHDEQPIDNGNGNNFPLSTFHLPLSIVSGDSYMLHHNLFGSCCMQMFRRALLDDPRHGAPLRFTEGIYIEDEEFATHLVWRAQRMAKTDTVAHAYYQRTGSTVHSRSREHTDELFRSYLVVLERLKTFEASLGDKPHEGLTRKIRLLAVDILRRALREPDWKRRWDESSQHLRSLGLYPLPAARYSWKYSMFRLLARCAVGRHMLHRAEKH
;
A
#
# COMPACT_ATOMS: atom_id res chain seq x y z
N MET A 1 20.61 -1.02 -8.29
CA MET A 1 20.48 -0.53 -6.89
C MET A 1 19.00 -0.43 -6.55
N ILE A 2 18.64 -0.71 -5.30
CA ILE A 2 17.29 -0.50 -4.76
C ILE A 2 17.32 0.58 -3.67
N SER A 3 16.33 1.48 -3.65
CA SER A 3 16.11 2.46 -2.58
C SER A 3 15.04 1.93 -1.63
N PHE A 4 15.40 1.69 -0.37
CA PHE A 4 14.43 1.46 0.70
C PHE A 4 14.02 2.81 1.28
N ILE A 5 12.73 3.07 1.29
CA ILE A 5 12.16 4.31 1.82
C ILE A 5 11.44 3.99 3.12
N VAL A 6 11.91 4.59 4.21
CA VAL A 6 11.38 4.38 5.56
C VAL A 6 10.79 5.69 6.06
N THR A 7 9.52 5.67 6.47
CA THR A 7 8.87 6.84 7.10
C THR A 7 8.70 6.60 8.58
N THR A 8 8.96 7.63 9.40
CA THR A 8 8.82 7.58 10.85
C THR A 8 8.16 8.85 11.40
N TYR A 9 7.36 8.69 12.46
CA TYR A 9 6.75 9.78 13.21
C TYR A 9 6.46 9.33 14.64
N ASN A 10 7.10 9.96 15.62
CA ASN A 10 6.94 9.64 17.05
C ASN A 10 7.02 8.14 17.33
N LEU A 11 7.95 7.47 16.68
CA LEU A 11 8.12 6.04 16.78
C LEU A 11 9.14 5.73 17.90
N GLU A 12 8.92 4.63 18.60
CA GLU A 12 9.88 4.11 19.59
C GLU A 12 11.17 3.64 18.90
N ASP A 13 12.32 3.99 19.46
CA ASP A 13 13.65 3.69 18.91
C ASP A 13 13.85 2.24 18.52
N TRP A 14 13.35 1.30 19.34
CA TRP A 14 13.51 -0.13 19.08
C TRP A 14 12.75 -0.61 17.83
N LEU A 15 11.62 0.01 17.49
CA LEU A 15 10.87 -0.30 16.28
C LEU A 15 11.67 0.14 15.04
N LEU A 16 12.11 1.40 15.02
CA LEU A 16 12.94 1.89 13.91
C LEU A 16 14.24 1.10 13.78
N ARG A 17 14.89 0.76 14.91
CA ARG A 17 16.10 -0.08 14.91
C ARG A 17 15.81 -1.45 14.32
N ARG A 18 14.68 -2.07 14.67
CA ARG A 18 14.25 -3.36 14.11
C ARG A 18 14.02 -3.25 12.59
N CYS A 19 13.32 -2.21 12.14
CA CYS A 19 13.09 -1.94 10.73
C CYS A 19 14.41 -1.84 9.97
N LEU A 20 15.31 -0.96 10.40
CA LEU A 20 16.61 -0.74 9.73
C LEU A 20 17.51 -1.98 9.75
N SER A 21 17.57 -2.70 10.90
CA SER A 21 18.30 -3.98 10.99
C SER A 21 17.78 -5.00 9.98
N SER A 22 16.47 -5.06 9.78
CA SER A 22 15.86 -5.99 8.83
C SER A 22 16.21 -5.68 7.39
N ILE A 23 16.37 -4.39 7.04
CA ILE A 23 16.79 -3.96 5.70
C ILE A 23 18.26 -4.33 5.46
N VAL A 24 19.13 -4.10 6.44
CA VAL A 24 20.55 -4.49 6.36
C VAL A 24 20.71 -6.01 6.22
N ALA A 25 19.81 -6.78 6.84
CA ALA A 25 19.82 -8.25 6.78
C ALA A 25 19.31 -8.86 5.46
N GLN A 26 19.10 -8.06 4.40
CA GLN A 26 18.56 -8.57 3.13
C GLN A 26 19.59 -9.28 2.22
N GLY A 27 20.86 -9.32 2.59
CA GLY A 27 21.92 -9.99 1.81
C GLY A 27 22.30 -9.23 0.54
N LEU A 28 22.09 -7.92 0.52
CA LEU A 28 22.55 -7.00 -0.51
C LEU A 28 23.92 -6.43 -0.11
N ALA A 29 24.82 -6.29 -1.08
CA ALA A 29 26.11 -5.66 -0.81
C ALA A 29 25.97 -4.14 -0.68
N ARG A 30 26.94 -3.53 0.03
CA ARG A 30 27.02 -2.06 0.12
C ARG A 30 27.16 -1.49 -1.30
N GLY A 31 26.34 -0.48 -1.63
CA GLY A 31 26.24 0.08 -2.98
C GLY A 31 25.19 -0.58 -3.88
N GLU A 32 24.63 -1.74 -3.48
CA GLU A 32 23.47 -2.32 -4.16
C GLU A 32 22.14 -1.76 -3.66
N TYR A 33 22.15 -1.07 -2.50
CA TYR A 33 21.00 -0.43 -1.90
C TYR A 33 21.38 0.86 -1.18
N GLU A 34 20.39 1.70 -0.99
CA GLU A 34 20.40 2.86 -0.10
C GLU A 34 19.17 2.82 0.81
N ILE A 35 19.24 3.45 1.96
CA ILE A 35 18.14 3.63 2.89
C ILE A 35 17.87 5.13 3.04
N ILE A 36 16.65 5.54 2.75
CA ILE A 36 16.19 6.92 2.91
C ILE A 36 15.16 6.94 4.02
N VAL A 37 15.53 7.47 5.19
CA VAL A 37 14.63 7.66 6.32
C VAL A 37 14.07 9.07 6.25
N VAL A 38 12.74 9.21 6.39
CA VAL A 38 12.09 10.51 6.50
C VAL A 38 11.35 10.58 7.83
N ASP A 39 11.76 11.52 8.67
CA ASP A 39 11.08 11.86 9.91
C ASP A 39 10.07 12.99 9.66
N ASP A 40 8.82 12.74 10.00
CA ASP A 40 7.71 13.68 9.83
C ASP A 40 7.51 14.59 11.05
N GLU A 41 8.62 15.19 11.56
CA GLU A 41 8.66 16.07 12.74
C GLU A 41 8.34 15.35 14.05
N SER A 42 9.09 14.28 14.35
CA SER A 42 8.98 13.60 15.64
C SER A 42 9.45 14.50 16.79
N ALA A 43 8.82 14.35 17.96
CA ALA A 43 9.20 15.08 19.17
C ALA A 43 10.62 14.72 19.65
N VAL A 44 11.06 13.49 19.39
CA VAL A 44 12.42 13.01 19.62
C VAL A 44 13.03 12.63 18.29
N SER A 45 14.21 13.18 17.99
CA SER A 45 14.89 12.91 16.71
C SER A 45 15.30 11.45 16.59
N PRO A 46 15.00 10.77 15.47
CA PRO A 46 15.46 9.41 15.21
C PRO A 46 16.94 9.34 14.79
N LEU A 47 17.64 10.46 14.69
CA LEU A 47 19.05 10.52 14.23
C LEU A 47 19.99 9.56 14.97
N PRO A 48 19.93 9.43 16.32
CA PRO A 48 20.81 8.50 17.02
C PRO A 48 20.64 7.05 16.57
N VAL A 49 19.40 6.63 16.29
CA VAL A 49 19.13 5.29 15.76
C VAL A 49 19.65 5.14 14.33
N VAL A 50 19.46 6.14 13.48
CA VAL A 50 19.93 6.13 12.08
C VAL A 50 21.46 6.04 12.03
N ASP A 51 22.16 6.76 12.88
CA ASP A 51 23.64 6.79 12.93
C ASP A 51 24.24 5.42 13.29
N GLU A 52 23.53 4.56 14.03
CA GLU A 52 23.97 3.18 14.32
C GLU A 52 24.22 2.35 13.04
N PHE A 53 23.57 2.72 11.92
CA PHE A 53 23.63 2.00 10.65
C PHE A 53 24.56 2.63 9.61
N ALA A 54 25.13 3.81 9.86
CA ALA A 54 25.96 4.54 8.89
C ALA A 54 27.21 3.76 8.42
N ALA A 55 27.76 2.89 9.27
CA ALA A 55 28.86 2.03 8.90
C ALA A 55 28.46 0.83 8.01
N GLN A 56 27.19 0.43 8.05
CA GLN A 56 26.66 -0.78 7.43
C GLN A 56 25.95 -0.51 6.11
N ALA A 57 25.36 0.67 5.95
CA ALA A 57 24.54 1.03 4.79
C ALA A 57 24.82 2.46 4.31
N ASP A 58 24.46 2.75 3.06
CA ASP A 58 24.29 4.13 2.58
C ASP A 58 22.91 4.60 3.08
N ILE A 59 22.89 5.30 4.22
CA ILE A 59 21.68 5.73 4.90
C ILE A 59 21.65 7.25 5.05
N THR A 60 20.51 7.86 4.77
CA THR A 60 20.29 9.30 4.89
C THR A 60 18.99 9.58 5.62
N LEU A 61 19.04 10.49 6.61
CA LEU A 61 17.86 11.01 7.31
C LEU A 61 17.47 12.36 6.71
N TYR A 62 16.20 12.49 6.35
CA TYR A 62 15.55 13.77 6.06
C TYR A 62 14.50 14.06 7.13
N VAL A 63 14.36 15.32 7.49
CA VAL A 63 13.31 15.79 8.41
C VAL A 63 12.43 16.76 7.64
N GLN A 64 11.12 16.60 7.76
CA GLN A 64 10.15 17.56 7.20
C GLN A 64 9.22 18.06 8.29
N LYS A 65 8.58 19.20 8.06
CA LYS A 65 7.46 19.64 8.89
C LYS A 65 6.30 18.65 8.75
N HIS A 66 5.64 18.34 9.87
CA HIS A 66 4.56 17.34 9.90
C HIS A 66 3.51 17.57 8.81
N ALA A 67 3.43 16.62 7.89
CA ALA A 67 2.56 16.66 6.72
C ALA A 67 2.00 15.27 6.34
N ARG A 68 2.11 14.30 7.25
CA ARG A 68 1.69 12.90 7.11
C ARG A 68 2.56 12.07 6.14
N GLN A 69 2.28 10.79 6.15
CA GLN A 69 3.09 9.75 5.51
C GLN A 69 3.24 9.94 3.99
N GLY A 70 2.18 10.37 3.29
CA GLY A 70 2.26 10.62 1.84
C GLY A 70 3.29 11.70 1.47
N ALA A 71 3.36 12.80 2.22
CA ALA A 71 4.35 13.84 2.03
C ALA A 71 5.77 13.34 2.33
N ALA A 72 5.95 12.56 3.40
CA ALA A 72 7.22 11.95 3.76
C ALA A 72 7.72 11.00 2.66
N ARG A 73 6.86 10.15 2.13
CA ARG A 73 7.19 9.27 1.00
C ARG A 73 7.54 10.07 -0.27
N ASN A 74 6.82 11.15 -0.55
CA ASN A 74 7.13 12.05 -1.67
C ASN A 74 8.50 12.71 -1.51
N LEU A 75 8.86 13.16 -0.29
CA LEU A 75 10.18 13.71 -0.01
C LEU A 75 11.27 12.66 -0.31
N ALA A 76 11.11 11.44 0.20
CA ALA A 76 12.06 10.36 -0.06
C ALA A 76 12.21 10.04 -1.56
N LEU A 77 11.09 9.98 -2.30
CA LEU A 77 11.10 9.70 -3.74
C LEU A 77 11.89 10.75 -4.55
N ARG A 78 11.94 12.00 -4.10
CA ARG A 78 12.77 13.05 -4.74
C ARG A 78 14.26 12.78 -4.62
N HIS A 79 14.68 12.05 -3.59
CA HIS A 79 16.09 11.76 -3.28
C HIS A 79 16.51 10.33 -3.66
N ALA A 80 15.54 9.45 -3.96
CA ALA A 80 15.81 8.06 -4.33
C ALA A 80 16.59 7.96 -5.64
N LYS A 81 17.73 7.26 -5.60
CA LYS A 81 18.65 7.04 -6.72
C LYS A 81 18.50 5.64 -7.30
N GLY A 82 17.91 4.70 -6.54
CA GLY A 82 17.75 3.32 -6.95
C GLY A 82 16.94 3.16 -8.24
N GLU A 83 17.30 2.19 -9.04
CA GLU A 83 16.47 1.73 -10.15
C GLU A 83 15.15 1.13 -9.67
N TRP A 84 15.21 0.47 -8.51
CA TRP A 84 14.07 -0.11 -7.81
C TRP A 84 13.78 0.67 -6.54
N VAL A 85 12.51 0.67 -6.14
CA VAL A 85 12.04 1.31 -4.90
C VAL A 85 11.21 0.31 -4.13
N GLN A 86 11.37 0.31 -2.80
CA GLN A 86 10.52 -0.38 -1.85
C GLN A 86 10.24 0.50 -0.65
N PHE A 87 8.97 0.64 -0.28
CA PHE A 87 8.56 1.30 0.95
C PHE A 87 8.54 0.31 2.11
N VAL A 88 8.93 0.79 3.29
CA VAL A 88 8.83 0.05 4.55
C VAL A 88 8.40 1.04 5.62
N ASP A 89 7.31 0.78 6.31
CA ASP A 89 6.90 1.63 7.42
C ASP A 89 7.83 1.39 8.62
N GLY A 90 8.18 2.45 9.36
CA GLY A 90 9.22 2.38 10.39
C GLY A 90 8.90 1.45 11.57
N ASP A 91 7.64 1.10 11.76
CA ASP A 91 7.18 0.11 12.75
C ASP A 91 7.12 -1.33 12.21
N ASP A 92 7.23 -1.51 10.87
CA ASP A 92 7.27 -2.80 10.20
C ASP A 92 8.71 -3.31 10.03
N TYR A 93 8.86 -4.53 9.51
CA TYR A 93 10.16 -5.08 9.17
C TYR A 93 10.09 -6.09 8.01
N LEU A 94 11.23 -6.37 7.41
CA LEU A 94 11.36 -7.35 6.34
C LEU A 94 11.91 -8.68 6.90
N PHE A 95 11.38 -9.80 6.43
CA PHE A 95 11.99 -11.10 6.74
C PHE A 95 13.37 -11.20 6.10
N ALA A 96 14.37 -11.61 6.89
CA ALA A 96 15.78 -11.61 6.48
C ALA A 96 16.01 -12.39 5.18
N GLY A 97 16.86 -11.85 4.30
CA GLY A 97 17.29 -12.51 3.07
C GLY A 97 16.23 -12.71 1.99
N THR A 98 15.05 -12.11 2.12
CA THR A 98 13.95 -12.29 1.14
C THR A 98 14.06 -11.35 -0.06
N ILE A 99 14.52 -10.12 0.14
CA ILE A 99 14.47 -9.09 -0.92
C ILE A 99 15.56 -9.30 -1.98
N ALA A 100 16.76 -9.70 -1.62
CA ALA A 100 17.82 -9.89 -2.61
C ALA A 100 17.47 -10.95 -3.68
N PRO A 101 16.94 -12.15 -3.35
CA PRO A 101 16.46 -13.09 -4.35
C PRO A 101 15.27 -12.56 -5.16
N LEU A 102 14.30 -11.90 -4.51
CA LEU A 102 13.15 -11.31 -5.20
C LEU A 102 13.59 -10.25 -6.22
N LEU A 103 14.53 -9.38 -5.85
CA LEU A 103 15.08 -8.36 -6.75
C LEU A 103 15.83 -8.99 -7.93
N ARG A 104 16.61 -10.05 -7.70
CA ARG A 104 17.26 -10.80 -8.79
C ARG A 104 16.23 -11.41 -9.73
N SER A 105 15.17 -12.04 -9.18
CA SER A 105 14.08 -12.61 -9.99
C SER A 105 13.35 -11.54 -10.80
N ALA A 106 13.05 -10.39 -10.18
CA ALA A 106 12.39 -9.28 -10.86
C ALA A 106 13.22 -8.76 -12.04
N ARG A 107 14.54 -8.61 -11.85
CA ARG A 107 15.47 -8.20 -12.92
C ARG A 107 15.59 -9.25 -14.02
N ALA A 108 15.74 -10.52 -13.65
CA ALA A 108 15.89 -11.61 -14.63
C ALA A 108 14.66 -11.79 -15.53
N ASN A 109 13.48 -11.45 -15.02
CA ASN A 109 12.22 -11.52 -15.74
C ASN A 109 11.79 -10.17 -16.35
N ASP A 110 12.64 -9.15 -16.29
CA ASP A 110 12.36 -7.79 -16.76
C ASP A 110 11.01 -7.27 -16.28
N LEU A 111 10.76 -7.38 -14.97
CA LEU A 111 9.53 -6.89 -14.36
C LEU A 111 9.61 -5.39 -14.13
N ASP A 112 8.44 -4.74 -14.20
CA ASP A 112 8.24 -3.36 -13.74
C ASP A 112 7.90 -3.31 -12.25
N LEU A 113 7.19 -4.36 -11.78
CA LEU A 113 6.69 -4.46 -10.42
C LEU A 113 6.62 -5.92 -9.98
N LEU A 114 7.06 -6.19 -8.75
CA LEU A 114 6.91 -7.49 -8.09
C LEU A 114 6.22 -7.32 -6.75
N MET A 115 5.04 -7.95 -6.62
CA MET A 115 4.31 -8.04 -5.35
C MET A 115 4.72 -9.29 -4.58
N PHE A 116 4.73 -9.19 -3.26
CA PHE A 116 5.01 -10.31 -2.36
C PHE A 116 3.99 -10.36 -1.21
N ALA A 117 3.97 -11.47 -0.49
CA ALA A 117 3.08 -11.65 0.64
C ALA A 117 3.62 -10.98 1.91
N PHE A 118 2.72 -10.72 2.85
CA PHE A 118 3.03 -10.24 4.19
C PHE A 118 2.46 -11.16 5.25
N ARG A 119 2.95 -10.99 6.48
CA ARG A 119 2.42 -11.65 7.67
C ARG A 119 2.12 -10.60 8.74
N GLU A 120 0.96 -10.68 9.35
CA GLU A 120 0.66 -9.92 10.56
C GLU A 120 1.41 -10.51 11.75
N VAL A 121 2.04 -9.63 12.54
CA VAL A 121 2.79 -9.99 13.74
C VAL A 121 2.34 -9.12 14.91
N HIS A 122 2.12 -9.73 16.07
CA HIS A 122 1.48 -9.09 17.22
C HIS A 122 2.40 -8.95 18.45
N ASP A 123 3.48 -9.71 18.52
CA ASP A 123 4.33 -9.78 19.71
C ASP A 123 5.70 -9.15 19.46
N GLU A 124 6.32 -8.67 20.54
CA GLU A 124 7.72 -8.21 20.61
C GLU A 124 8.71 -9.37 20.41
N GLN A 125 8.44 -10.27 19.49
CA GLN A 125 9.36 -11.34 19.19
C GLN A 125 10.67 -10.73 18.67
N PRO A 126 11.83 -11.15 19.19
CA PRO A 126 13.11 -10.81 18.58
C PRO A 126 13.04 -11.15 17.10
N ILE A 127 13.69 -10.34 16.25
CA ILE A 127 13.84 -10.67 14.83
C ILE A 127 14.26 -12.15 14.79
N ASP A 128 13.40 -13.02 14.29
CA ASP A 128 13.82 -14.37 13.97
C ASP A 128 14.85 -14.25 12.85
N ASN A 129 16.12 -14.20 13.25
CA ASN A 129 17.28 -14.06 12.37
C ASN A 129 17.46 -15.29 11.49
N GLY A 130 16.37 -15.89 11.05
CA GLY A 130 16.39 -16.86 9.97
C GLY A 130 16.49 -18.33 10.36
N ASN A 131 16.32 -18.68 11.65
CA ASN A 131 16.28 -20.10 12.02
C ASN A 131 14.90 -20.77 11.84
N GLY A 132 13.84 -20.01 11.54
CA GLY A 132 12.47 -20.55 11.36
C GLY A 132 11.98 -20.69 9.93
N ASN A 133 12.54 -19.94 8.98
CA ASN A 133 12.20 -20.06 7.57
C ASN A 133 13.48 -20.04 6.73
N ASN A 134 14.26 -21.11 6.76
CA ASN A 134 15.19 -21.42 5.69
C ASN A 134 14.34 -21.68 4.44
N PHE A 135 13.89 -20.61 3.76
CA PHE A 135 13.46 -20.74 2.37
C PHE A 135 14.72 -21.15 1.59
N PRO A 136 14.79 -22.38 1.06
CA PRO A 136 15.94 -22.76 0.27
C PRO A 136 16.07 -21.75 -0.88
N LEU A 137 17.25 -21.14 -1.03
CA LEU A 137 17.58 -20.23 -2.14
C LEU A 137 17.25 -20.84 -3.51
N SER A 138 17.10 -22.16 -3.59
CA SER A 138 16.69 -22.93 -4.77
C SER A 138 15.21 -22.83 -5.12
N THR A 139 14.33 -22.34 -4.23
CA THR A 139 12.88 -22.23 -4.48
C THR A 139 12.47 -20.95 -5.22
N PHE A 140 13.39 -20.04 -5.51
CA PHE A 140 13.10 -18.78 -6.21
C PHE A 140 13.01 -18.89 -7.74
N HIS A 141 13.06 -20.08 -8.32
CA HIS A 141 12.63 -20.34 -9.69
C HIS A 141 11.10 -20.58 -9.73
N LEU A 142 10.35 -19.58 -9.24
CA LEU A 142 8.92 -19.60 -9.37
C LEU A 142 8.57 -19.33 -10.84
N PRO A 143 7.71 -20.13 -11.46
CA PRO A 143 7.04 -19.71 -12.69
C PRO A 143 6.17 -18.51 -12.35
N LEU A 144 6.73 -17.28 -12.46
CA LEU A 144 5.99 -16.06 -12.26
C LEU A 144 5.01 -15.92 -13.42
N SER A 145 3.72 -15.83 -13.11
CA SER A 145 2.74 -15.38 -14.09
C SER A 145 2.92 -13.88 -14.30
N ILE A 146 3.47 -13.51 -15.46
CA ILE A 146 3.73 -12.11 -15.80
C ILE A 146 2.53 -11.58 -16.58
N VAL A 147 1.90 -10.53 -16.05
CA VAL A 147 0.72 -9.90 -16.62
C VAL A 147 0.85 -8.38 -16.57
N SER A 148 -0.01 -7.65 -17.29
CA SER A 148 -0.14 -6.20 -17.05
C SER A 148 -0.89 -5.95 -15.74
N GLY A 149 -0.64 -4.81 -15.10
CA GLY A 149 -1.31 -4.46 -13.85
C GLY A 149 -2.82 -4.32 -14.01
N ASP A 150 -3.30 -3.81 -15.16
CA ASP A 150 -4.74 -3.77 -15.43
C ASP A 150 -5.33 -5.18 -15.51
N SER A 151 -4.68 -6.11 -16.22
CA SER A 151 -5.09 -7.52 -16.26
C SER A 151 -5.05 -8.15 -14.86
N TYR A 152 -4.04 -7.83 -14.04
CA TYR A 152 -4.00 -8.30 -12.66
C TYR A 152 -5.22 -7.83 -11.86
N MET A 153 -5.53 -6.53 -11.90
CA MET A 153 -6.68 -5.95 -11.19
C MET A 153 -8.02 -6.47 -11.72
N LEU A 154 -8.09 -6.88 -12.99
CA LEU A 154 -9.30 -7.48 -13.56
C LEU A 154 -9.63 -8.81 -12.91
N HIS A 155 -8.63 -9.63 -12.58
CA HIS A 155 -8.81 -11.00 -12.09
C HIS A 155 -8.57 -11.15 -10.58
N HIS A 156 -7.84 -10.22 -9.95
CA HIS A 156 -7.46 -10.28 -8.54
C HIS A 156 -7.88 -9.02 -7.77
N ASN A 157 -8.09 -9.18 -6.47
CA ASN A 157 -8.28 -8.03 -5.58
C ASN A 157 -6.91 -7.43 -5.26
N LEU A 158 -6.72 -6.15 -5.60
CA LEU A 158 -5.54 -5.41 -5.21
C LEU A 158 -5.69 -4.93 -3.76
N PHE A 159 -4.75 -5.31 -2.91
CA PHE A 159 -4.56 -4.71 -1.60
C PHE A 159 -3.81 -3.38 -1.77
N GLY A 160 -4.40 -2.28 -1.32
CA GLY A 160 -3.94 -0.93 -1.59
C GLY A 160 -2.77 -0.48 -0.73
N SER A 161 -1.79 -1.36 -0.43
CA SER A 161 -0.57 -0.98 0.29
C SER A 161 0.60 -0.82 -0.66
N CYS A 162 1.39 0.23 -0.47
CA CYS A 162 2.62 0.44 -1.22
C CYS A 162 3.81 -0.37 -0.66
N CYS A 163 3.71 -0.93 0.56
CA CYS A 163 4.80 -1.65 1.23
C CYS A 163 4.94 -3.11 0.80
N MET A 164 3.89 -3.69 0.18
CA MET A 164 3.85 -5.10 -0.23
C MET A 164 4.39 -5.33 -1.64
N GLN A 165 5.24 -4.46 -2.13
CA GLN A 165 5.77 -4.52 -3.49
C GLN A 165 7.08 -3.76 -3.64
N MET A 166 7.90 -4.21 -4.59
CA MET A 166 9.01 -3.44 -5.13
C MET A 166 8.75 -3.12 -6.60
N PHE A 167 9.19 -1.98 -7.08
CA PHE A 167 8.89 -1.52 -8.42
C PHE A 167 10.04 -0.71 -9.05
N ARG A 168 10.09 -0.66 -10.37
CA ARG A 168 11.02 0.20 -11.09
C ARG A 168 10.65 1.67 -10.88
N ARG A 169 11.61 2.46 -10.42
CA ARG A 169 11.40 3.91 -10.19
C ARG A 169 10.94 4.63 -11.45
N ALA A 170 11.31 4.14 -12.63
CA ALA A 170 10.87 4.70 -13.91
C ALA A 170 9.34 4.75 -14.08
N LEU A 171 8.57 3.86 -13.42
CA LEU A 171 7.10 3.92 -13.44
C LEU A 171 6.54 5.22 -12.89
N LEU A 172 7.28 5.92 -12.02
CA LEU A 172 6.82 7.15 -11.38
C LEU A 172 6.73 8.32 -12.36
N ASP A 173 7.70 8.42 -13.25
CA ASP A 173 7.91 9.59 -14.10
C ASP A 173 7.81 9.25 -15.62
N ASP A 174 7.24 8.09 -15.97
CA ASP A 174 7.07 7.68 -17.35
C ASP A 174 6.08 8.60 -18.09
N PRO A 175 6.53 9.32 -19.10
CA PRO A 175 5.70 10.29 -19.83
C PRO A 175 4.52 9.65 -20.56
N ARG A 176 4.56 8.33 -20.82
CA ARG A 176 3.44 7.59 -21.42
C ARG A 176 2.20 7.60 -20.55
N HIS A 177 2.36 7.84 -19.25
CA HIS A 177 1.29 7.87 -18.26
C HIS A 177 0.86 9.29 -17.85
N GLY A 178 1.40 10.32 -18.49
CA GLY A 178 1.09 11.73 -18.20
C GLY A 178 1.88 12.28 -17.01
N ALA A 179 1.19 12.86 -16.02
CA ALA A 179 1.85 13.47 -14.89
C ALA A 179 2.65 12.46 -14.02
N PRO A 180 3.74 12.89 -13.37
CA PRO A 180 4.47 12.08 -12.40
C PRO A 180 3.56 11.51 -11.32
N LEU A 181 3.74 10.23 -10.99
CA LEU A 181 3.01 9.59 -9.90
C LEU A 181 3.63 9.98 -8.55
N ARG A 182 2.82 10.58 -7.69
CA ARG A 182 3.17 10.97 -6.33
C ARG A 182 1.99 10.65 -5.41
N PHE A 183 2.27 10.51 -4.12
CA PHE A 183 1.22 10.36 -3.11
C PHE A 183 0.40 11.64 -2.99
N THR A 184 -0.91 11.52 -2.78
CA THR A 184 -1.73 12.65 -2.38
C THR A 184 -1.41 13.00 -0.93
N GLU A 185 -0.98 14.23 -0.70
CA GLU A 185 -0.58 14.70 0.63
C GLU A 185 -1.79 15.11 1.48
N GLY A 186 -1.65 15.03 2.79
CA GLY A 186 -2.64 15.52 3.75
C GLY A 186 -3.89 14.63 3.95
N ILE A 187 -3.97 13.47 3.31
CA ILE A 187 -5.07 12.50 3.48
C ILE A 187 -4.59 11.22 4.17
N TYR A 188 -5.53 10.41 4.65
CA TYR A 188 -5.30 9.01 5.00
C TYR A 188 -5.48 8.12 3.76
N ILE A 189 -4.96 6.89 3.81
CA ILE A 189 -5.07 5.90 2.73
C ILE A 189 -4.56 6.37 1.36
N GLU A 190 -3.60 7.29 1.38
CA GLU A 190 -2.92 7.77 0.17
C GLU A 190 -2.22 6.64 -0.60
N ASP A 191 -1.89 5.57 0.10
CA ASP A 191 -1.29 4.34 -0.46
C ASP A 191 -2.26 3.55 -1.34
N GLU A 192 -3.56 3.56 -1.04
CA GLU A 192 -4.61 2.95 -1.86
C GLU A 192 -4.65 3.57 -3.28
N GLU A 193 -4.59 4.90 -3.36
CA GLU A 193 -4.52 5.62 -4.63
C GLU A 193 -3.20 5.33 -5.35
N PHE A 194 -2.09 5.54 -4.64
CA PHE A 194 -0.75 5.38 -5.20
C PHE A 194 -0.51 3.97 -5.74
N ALA A 195 -0.81 2.93 -4.94
CA ALA A 195 -0.63 1.54 -5.35
C ALA A 195 -1.52 1.18 -6.55
N THR A 196 -2.75 1.70 -6.62
CA THR A 196 -3.65 1.46 -7.75
C THR A 196 -3.08 2.06 -9.04
N HIS A 197 -2.60 3.30 -9.01
CA HIS A 197 -1.95 3.94 -10.16
C HIS A 197 -0.66 3.21 -10.55
N LEU A 198 0.18 2.85 -9.58
CA LEU A 198 1.46 2.18 -9.79
C LEU A 198 1.26 0.83 -10.49
N VAL A 199 0.32 0.03 -9.98
CA VAL A 199 -0.04 -1.27 -10.57
C VAL A 199 -0.58 -1.09 -11.98
N TRP A 200 -1.49 -0.13 -12.21
CA TRP A 200 -2.01 0.12 -13.55
C TRP A 200 -0.90 0.49 -14.55
N ARG A 201 0.12 1.24 -14.13
CA ARG A 201 1.26 1.62 -14.97
C ARG A 201 2.15 0.44 -15.36
N ALA A 202 2.21 -0.59 -14.53
CA ALA A 202 3.08 -1.74 -14.77
C ALA A 202 2.58 -2.60 -15.93
N GLN A 203 3.41 -2.78 -16.95
CA GLN A 203 3.11 -3.64 -18.09
C GLN A 203 3.57 -5.08 -17.85
N ARG A 204 4.59 -5.25 -17.01
CA ARG A 204 5.19 -6.53 -16.66
C ARG A 204 5.25 -6.65 -15.14
N MET A 205 4.17 -7.10 -14.55
CA MET A 205 4.13 -7.36 -13.11
C MET A 205 3.96 -8.84 -12.81
N ALA A 206 4.42 -9.23 -11.65
CA ALA A 206 4.17 -10.55 -11.09
C ALA A 206 3.84 -10.46 -9.60
N LYS A 207 3.22 -11.50 -9.07
CA LYS A 207 2.99 -11.71 -7.65
C LYS A 207 3.60 -13.03 -7.22
N THR A 208 4.25 -13.04 -6.06
CA THR A 208 4.72 -14.25 -5.39
C THR A 208 4.06 -14.41 -4.02
N ASP A 209 3.94 -15.65 -3.56
CA ASP A 209 3.45 -15.97 -2.21
C ASP A 209 4.60 -15.95 -1.16
N THR A 210 5.81 -15.55 -1.58
CA THR A 210 6.93 -15.35 -0.64
C THR A 210 6.54 -14.27 0.38
N VAL A 211 6.55 -14.64 1.65
CA VAL A 211 6.31 -13.69 2.75
C VAL A 211 7.59 -12.91 2.99
N ALA A 212 7.62 -11.66 2.53
CA ALA A 212 8.80 -10.79 2.65
C ALA A 212 8.60 -9.66 3.66
N HIS A 213 7.38 -9.31 4.00
CA HIS A 213 7.03 -8.18 4.87
C HIS A 213 6.31 -8.66 6.13
N ALA A 214 6.74 -8.14 7.28
CA ALA A 214 6.07 -8.33 8.57
C ALA A 214 5.32 -7.05 8.93
N TYR A 215 4.00 -7.12 8.91
CA TYR A 215 3.12 -6.03 9.30
C TYR A 215 2.89 -6.10 10.81
N TYR A 216 3.45 -5.13 11.55
CA TYR A 216 3.42 -5.14 13.01
C TYR A 216 2.18 -4.44 13.56
N GLN A 217 1.32 -5.23 14.20
CA GLN A 217 0.11 -4.77 14.86
C GLN A 217 0.42 -4.26 16.26
N ARG A 218 0.52 -2.93 16.44
CA ARG A 218 0.73 -2.31 17.76
C ARG A 218 -0.53 -1.62 18.28
N THR A 219 -0.67 -1.62 19.62
CA THR A 219 -1.63 -0.76 20.30
C THR A 219 -1.21 0.70 20.09
N GLY A 220 -2.09 1.54 19.50
CA GLY A 220 -1.77 2.94 19.21
C GLY A 220 -1.41 3.24 17.74
N SER A 221 -1.47 2.24 16.87
CA SER A 221 -1.41 2.46 15.42
C SER A 221 -2.53 3.41 14.97
N THR A 222 -2.24 4.26 13.98
CA THR A 222 -3.21 5.20 13.38
C THR A 222 -4.47 4.48 12.89
N VAL A 223 -4.34 3.23 12.42
CA VAL A 223 -5.47 2.40 11.96
C VAL A 223 -6.43 2.03 13.09
N HIS A 224 -5.98 2.03 14.34
CA HIS A 224 -6.78 1.66 15.52
C HIS A 224 -7.40 2.84 16.27
N SER A 225 -7.14 4.08 15.85
CA SER A 225 -7.78 5.25 16.46
C SER A 225 -9.30 5.21 16.20
N ARG A 226 -10.09 5.23 17.30
CA ARG A 226 -11.56 5.20 17.26
C ARG A 226 -12.19 6.56 17.53
N SER A 227 -11.42 7.65 17.49
CA SER A 227 -12.01 8.98 17.68
C SER A 227 -12.97 9.28 16.52
N ARG A 228 -14.06 9.99 16.81
CA ARG A 228 -15.04 10.36 15.78
C ARG A 228 -14.42 11.24 14.70
N GLU A 229 -13.54 12.12 15.11
CA GLU A 229 -12.82 13.04 14.24
C GLU A 229 -11.92 12.28 13.23
N HIS A 230 -11.17 11.30 13.72
CA HIS A 230 -10.36 10.43 12.89
C HIS A 230 -11.23 9.61 11.90
N THR A 231 -12.33 9.03 12.39
CA THR A 231 -13.27 8.27 11.54
C THR A 231 -13.86 9.16 10.43
N ASP A 232 -14.28 10.40 10.76
CA ASP A 232 -14.80 11.37 9.79
C ASP A 232 -13.76 11.74 8.73
N GLU A 233 -12.52 11.92 9.13
CA GLU A 233 -11.42 12.26 8.22
C GLU A 233 -11.04 11.06 7.34
N LEU A 234 -11.03 9.85 7.90
CA LEU A 234 -10.81 8.63 7.14
C LEU A 234 -11.88 8.42 6.06
N PHE A 235 -13.16 8.64 6.38
CA PHE A 235 -14.24 8.58 5.38
C PHE A 235 -14.05 9.61 4.28
N ARG A 236 -13.72 10.85 4.63
CA ARG A 236 -13.43 11.90 3.64
C ARG A 236 -12.28 11.48 2.72
N SER A 237 -11.22 10.91 3.30
CA SER A 237 -10.06 10.42 2.52
C SER A 237 -10.45 9.33 1.52
N TYR A 238 -11.30 8.37 1.91
CA TYR A 238 -11.82 7.35 0.98
C TYR A 238 -12.60 7.96 -0.20
N LEU A 239 -13.42 8.98 0.06
CA LEU A 239 -14.17 9.65 -1.01
C LEU A 239 -13.25 10.43 -1.95
N VAL A 240 -12.24 11.12 -1.41
CA VAL A 240 -11.22 11.82 -2.19
C VAL A 240 -10.43 10.84 -3.08
N VAL A 241 -9.95 9.74 -2.51
CA VAL A 241 -9.22 8.71 -3.28
C VAL A 241 -10.09 8.15 -4.41
N LEU A 242 -11.35 7.83 -4.12
CA LEU A 242 -12.27 7.33 -5.13
C LEU A 242 -12.51 8.35 -6.27
N GLU A 243 -12.71 9.63 -5.94
CA GLU A 243 -12.89 10.70 -6.92
C GLU A 243 -11.66 10.85 -7.81
N ARG A 244 -10.46 10.84 -7.22
CA ARG A 244 -9.21 10.94 -7.95
C ARG A 244 -8.99 9.74 -8.89
N LEU A 245 -9.29 8.52 -8.42
CA LEU A 245 -9.23 7.33 -9.27
C LEU A 245 -10.25 7.38 -10.42
N LYS A 246 -11.45 7.93 -10.19
CA LYS A 246 -12.45 8.15 -11.25
C LYS A 246 -12.00 9.20 -12.26
N THR A 247 -11.38 10.28 -11.81
CA THR A 247 -10.81 11.31 -12.67
C THR A 247 -9.67 10.71 -13.52
N PHE A 248 -8.84 9.89 -12.91
CA PHE A 248 -7.78 9.18 -13.63
C PHE A 248 -8.37 8.23 -14.68
N GLU A 249 -9.33 7.38 -14.29
CA GLU A 249 -10.02 6.48 -15.24
C GLU A 249 -10.55 7.25 -16.45
N ALA A 250 -11.24 8.39 -16.23
CA ALA A 250 -11.77 9.23 -17.28
C ALA A 250 -10.69 9.84 -18.22
N SER A 251 -9.47 10.02 -17.71
CA SER A 251 -8.35 10.55 -18.50
C SER A 251 -7.70 9.53 -19.43
N LEU A 252 -8.00 8.24 -19.30
CA LEU A 252 -7.32 7.17 -20.03
C LEU A 252 -7.81 7.00 -21.47
N GLY A 253 -9.02 7.50 -21.80
CA GLY A 253 -9.62 7.32 -23.13
C GLY A 253 -9.75 5.84 -23.50
N ASP A 254 -9.22 5.46 -24.66
CA ASP A 254 -9.31 4.09 -25.20
C ASP A 254 -8.24 3.13 -24.65
N LYS A 255 -7.40 3.56 -23.71
CA LYS A 255 -6.42 2.66 -23.08
C LYS A 255 -7.12 1.58 -22.27
N PRO A 256 -6.59 0.34 -22.22
CA PRO A 256 -7.14 -0.72 -21.38
C PRO A 256 -7.20 -0.31 -19.91
N HIS A 257 -8.39 -0.35 -19.31
CA HIS A 257 -8.60 0.04 -17.91
C HIS A 257 -9.74 -0.73 -17.22
N GLU A 258 -10.08 -1.90 -17.74
CA GLU A 258 -11.16 -2.74 -17.18
C GLU A 258 -10.85 -3.21 -15.76
N GLY A 259 -9.59 -3.51 -15.49
CA GLY A 259 -9.11 -3.86 -14.15
C GLY A 259 -9.20 -2.67 -13.19
N LEU A 260 -8.80 -1.48 -13.64
CA LEU A 260 -8.96 -0.24 -12.87
C LEU A 260 -10.43 0.05 -12.59
N THR A 261 -11.30 -0.08 -13.58
CA THR A 261 -12.77 0.06 -13.43
C THR A 261 -13.29 -0.90 -12.36
N ARG A 262 -12.85 -2.17 -12.40
CA ARG A 262 -13.22 -3.15 -11.37
C ARG A 262 -12.73 -2.72 -9.99
N LYS A 263 -11.48 -2.29 -9.85
CA LYS A 263 -10.90 -1.81 -8.59
C LYS A 263 -11.70 -0.65 -8.01
N ILE A 264 -12.03 0.36 -8.81
CA ILE A 264 -12.84 1.52 -8.42
C ILE A 264 -14.23 1.08 -7.93
N ARG A 265 -14.90 0.16 -8.63
CA ARG A 265 -16.22 -0.35 -8.22
C ARG A 265 -16.17 -1.15 -6.92
N LEU A 266 -15.09 -1.90 -6.67
CA LEU A 266 -14.88 -2.61 -5.42
C LEU A 266 -14.60 -1.64 -4.26
N LEU A 267 -13.82 -0.59 -4.50
CA LEU A 267 -13.60 0.47 -3.51
C LEU A 267 -14.90 1.17 -3.13
N ALA A 268 -15.80 1.42 -4.10
CA ALA A 268 -17.13 1.96 -3.82
C ALA A 268 -17.96 1.02 -2.91
N VAL A 269 -17.85 -0.29 -3.09
CA VAL A 269 -18.47 -1.28 -2.18
C VAL A 269 -17.84 -1.21 -0.79
N ASP A 270 -16.52 -1.11 -0.69
CA ASP A 270 -15.81 -1.05 0.59
C ASP A 270 -16.18 0.21 1.39
N ILE A 271 -16.35 1.35 0.72
CA ILE A 271 -16.83 2.59 1.35
C ILE A 271 -18.24 2.38 1.94
N LEU A 272 -19.16 1.76 1.19
CA LEU A 272 -20.52 1.47 1.69
C LEU A 272 -20.50 0.45 2.84
N ARG A 273 -19.63 -0.56 2.80
CA ARG A 273 -19.47 -1.53 3.90
C ARG A 273 -18.92 -0.88 5.16
N ARG A 274 -17.95 0.03 5.03
CA ARG A 274 -17.42 0.82 6.15
C ARG A 274 -18.53 1.69 6.75
N ALA A 275 -19.33 2.36 5.93
CA ALA A 275 -20.48 3.13 6.40
C ALA A 275 -21.45 2.28 7.23
N LEU A 276 -21.71 1.01 6.85
CA LEU A 276 -22.59 0.11 7.57
C LEU A 276 -22.05 -0.34 8.96
N ARG A 277 -20.74 -0.25 9.19
CA ARG A 277 -20.10 -0.62 10.48
C ARG A 277 -20.20 0.47 11.52
N GLU A 278 -20.45 1.71 11.11
CA GLU A 278 -20.50 2.85 11.99
C GLU A 278 -21.79 2.91 12.84
N PRO A 279 -21.76 3.49 14.05
CA PRO A 279 -22.96 3.67 14.86
C PRO A 279 -24.04 4.52 14.17
N ASP A 280 -23.62 5.53 13.42
CA ASP A 280 -24.48 6.44 12.64
C ASP A 280 -24.60 6.02 11.17
N TRP A 281 -24.58 4.73 10.91
CA TRP A 281 -24.50 4.12 9.57
C TRP A 281 -25.49 4.66 8.55
N LYS A 282 -26.71 5.07 8.97
CA LYS A 282 -27.72 5.60 8.04
C LYS A 282 -27.23 6.91 7.42
N ARG A 283 -26.75 7.83 8.26
CA ARG A 283 -26.18 9.10 7.81
C ARG A 283 -24.95 8.84 6.89
N ARG A 284 -24.04 8.00 7.35
CA ARG A 284 -22.83 7.62 6.57
C ARG A 284 -23.19 7.00 5.22
N TRP A 285 -24.17 6.11 5.21
CA TRP A 285 -24.66 5.52 3.97
C TRP A 285 -25.22 6.57 3.01
N ASP A 286 -26.07 7.48 3.50
CA ASP A 286 -26.71 8.50 2.67
C ASP A 286 -25.67 9.46 2.08
N GLU A 287 -24.74 9.95 2.88
CA GLU A 287 -23.61 10.78 2.45
C GLU A 287 -22.75 10.05 1.38
N SER A 288 -22.31 8.82 1.67
CA SER A 288 -21.50 8.03 0.75
C SER A 288 -22.26 7.71 -0.54
N SER A 289 -23.51 7.26 -0.46
CA SER A 289 -24.29 6.90 -1.64
C SER A 289 -24.61 8.12 -2.51
N GLN A 290 -24.78 9.31 -1.92
CA GLN A 290 -24.94 10.56 -2.66
C GLN A 290 -23.66 10.90 -3.43
N HIS A 291 -22.51 10.82 -2.78
CA HIS A 291 -21.21 11.03 -3.43
C HIS A 291 -20.96 10.01 -4.55
N LEU A 292 -21.25 8.73 -4.29
CA LEU A 292 -21.14 7.69 -5.32
C LEU A 292 -22.06 7.93 -6.52
N ARG A 293 -23.26 8.53 -6.32
CA ARG A 293 -24.14 8.92 -7.43
C ARG A 293 -23.51 10.01 -8.28
N SER A 294 -22.88 11.02 -7.70
CA SER A 294 -22.20 12.07 -8.49
C SER A 294 -21.07 11.52 -9.35
N LEU A 295 -20.46 10.40 -8.96
CA LEU A 295 -19.41 9.70 -9.71
C LEU A 295 -19.92 8.60 -10.66
N GLY A 296 -21.25 8.40 -10.75
CA GLY A 296 -21.85 7.34 -11.59
C GLY A 296 -21.64 5.92 -11.04
N LEU A 297 -21.31 5.80 -9.74
CA LEU A 297 -21.03 4.52 -9.08
C LEU A 297 -22.18 4.00 -8.21
N TYR A 298 -23.25 4.74 -8.06
CA TYR A 298 -24.46 4.30 -7.35
C TYR A 298 -25.73 4.65 -8.15
N PRO A 299 -26.69 3.71 -8.31
CA PRO A 299 -26.70 2.32 -7.84
C PRO A 299 -25.48 1.54 -8.37
N LEU A 300 -24.94 0.64 -7.51
CA LEU A 300 -23.75 -0.12 -7.89
C LEU A 300 -23.91 -0.79 -9.27
N PRO A 301 -22.98 -0.63 -10.19
CA PRO A 301 -23.08 -1.13 -11.56
C PRO A 301 -23.26 -2.66 -11.60
N ALA A 302 -23.97 -3.16 -12.61
CA ALA A 302 -24.06 -4.59 -12.85
C ALA A 302 -22.71 -5.12 -13.35
N ALA A 303 -22.14 -6.08 -12.59
CA ALA A 303 -20.92 -6.77 -12.97
C ALA A 303 -20.87 -8.16 -12.33
N ARG A 304 -20.14 -9.08 -12.97
CA ARG A 304 -19.99 -10.48 -12.50
C ARG A 304 -18.63 -10.70 -11.84
N TYR A 305 -18.30 -9.86 -10.83
CA TYR A 305 -17.02 -9.99 -10.11
C TYR A 305 -17.01 -11.17 -9.14
N SER A 306 -18.09 -11.32 -8.38
CA SER A 306 -18.31 -12.44 -7.45
C SER A 306 -19.79 -12.52 -7.05
N TRP A 307 -20.20 -13.65 -6.48
CA TRP A 307 -21.55 -13.77 -5.91
C TRP A 307 -21.77 -12.81 -4.74
N LYS A 308 -20.72 -12.56 -3.92
CA LYS A 308 -20.75 -11.58 -2.82
C LYS A 308 -21.04 -10.17 -3.32
N TYR A 309 -20.36 -9.74 -4.39
CA TYR A 309 -20.63 -8.45 -5.03
C TYR A 309 -22.08 -8.36 -5.52
N SER A 310 -22.57 -9.40 -6.20
CA SER A 310 -23.93 -9.42 -6.76
C SER A 310 -24.99 -9.37 -5.67
N MET A 311 -24.79 -10.10 -4.57
CA MET A 311 -25.67 -10.08 -3.40
C MET A 311 -25.65 -8.71 -2.72
N PHE A 312 -24.47 -8.15 -2.45
CA PHE A 312 -24.35 -6.82 -1.84
C PHE A 312 -25.05 -5.75 -2.70
N ARG A 313 -24.79 -5.75 -4.02
CA ARG A 313 -25.43 -4.85 -4.98
C ARG A 313 -26.97 -4.92 -4.94
N LEU A 314 -27.52 -6.13 -4.83
CA LEU A 314 -28.96 -6.34 -4.75
C LEU A 314 -29.55 -5.76 -3.46
N LEU A 315 -28.95 -6.12 -2.32
CA LEU A 315 -29.40 -5.68 -0.99
C LEU A 315 -29.22 -4.17 -0.78
N ALA A 316 -28.17 -3.58 -1.34
CA ALA A 316 -27.91 -2.14 -1.24
C ALA A 316 -29.02 -1.25 -1.85
N ARG A 317 -29.87 -1.78 -2.72
CA ARG A 317 -30.91 -1.03 -3.44
C ARG A 317 -32.11 -0.63 -2.59
N CYS A 318 -32.42 -1.37 -1.53
CA CYS A 318 -33.61 -1.12 -0.71
C CYS A 318 -33.28 -0.99 0.78
N ALA A 319 -34.15 -0.32 1.53
CA ALA A 319 -33.95 -0.05 2.96
C ALA A 319 -33.84 -1.34 3.80
N VAL A 320 -34.67 -2.35 3.50
CA VAL A 320 -34.63 -3.66 4.19
C VAL A 320 -33.29 -4.35 3.94
N GLY A 321 -32.84 -4.40 2.69
CA GLY A 321 -31.56 -4.99 2.33
C GLY A 321 -30.38 -4.30 3.02
N ARG A 322 -30.36 -2.97 3.07
CA ARG A 322 -29.32 -2.21 3.80
C ARG A 322 -29.31 -2.53 5.30
N HIS A 323 -30.48 -2.71 5.91
CA HIS A 323 -30.55 -3.12 7.31
C HIS A 323 -30.02 -4.53 7.55
N MET A 324 -30.27 -5.47 6.62
CA MET A 324 -29.70 -6.82 6.65
C MET A 324 -28.16 -6.76 6.53
N LEU A 325 -27.63 -5.98 5.59
CA LEU A 325 -26.20 -5.76 5.42
C LEU A 325 -25.55 -5.17 6.68
N HIS A 326 -26.17 -4.14 7.29
CA HIS A 326 -25.68 -3.55 8.54
C HIS A 326 -25.56 -4.58 9.66
N ARG A 327 -26.54 -5.48 9.81
CA ARG A 327 -26.46 -6.56 10.80
C ARG A 327 -25.32 -7.54 10.50
N ALA A 328 -25.14 -7.89 9.22
CA ALA A 328 -24.09 -8.81 8.79
C ALA A 328 -22.67 -8.23 8.93
N GLU A 329 -22.49 -6.91 8.84
CA GLU A 329 -21.18 -6.24 9.00
C GLU A 329 -20.79 -6.00 10.47
N LYS A 330 -21.71 -6.22 11.43
CA LYS A 330 -21.45 -6.12 12.88
C LYS A 330 -20.92 -7.41 13.51
N HIS A 331 -21.07 -8.52 12.81
CA HIS A 331 -20.62 -9.87 13.20
C HIS A 331 -19.48 -10.34 12.29
#